data_89855a705a940c5fb52d03a182a4c3d2
#
_entry.id   89855a705a940c5fb52d03a182a4c3d2
#
_cell.length_a   1.000
_cell.length_b   1.000
_cell.length_c   1.000
_cell.angle_alpha   90.00
_cell.angle_beta   90.00
_cell.angle_gamma   90.00
#
_symmetry.space_group_name_H-M   'P 1'
#
loop_
_entity.id
_entity.type
_entity.pdbx_description
1 polymer ?
#
loop_
_entity_poly.entity_id
_entity_poly.type
_entity_poly.pdbx_seq_one_letter_code
_entity_poly.pdbx_strand_id
1 'polypeptide(L)'
;MPAAIQQMMIAGGAALALTFLSQTTDIGTGFTYPASIQAGDLLVAIESTSRGSTASPVAVTPSGFTNVFNQADAAAFARHMVSYKIATGSETGLVNGMTDSGTGTISKQMFHF
;
A
#
# COMPACT_ATOMS: atom_id res chain seq x y z
N MET A 1 12.00 -5.95 -13.96
CA MET A 1 10.88 -5.00 -14.15
C MET A 1 9.57 -5.76 -14.14
N PRO A 2 8.54 -5.30 -13.46
CA PRO A 2 7.22 -5.93 -13.47
C PRO A 2 6.63 -6.00 -14.88
N ALA A 3 5.93 -7.08 -15.20
CA ALA A 3 5.34 -7.31 -16.53
C ALA A 3 4.36 -6.19 -16.95
N ALA A 4 3.60 -5.63 -16.01
CA ALA A 4 2.68 -4.53 -16.29
C ALA A 4 3.39 -3.27 -16.81
N ILE A 5 4.56 -2.94 -16.26
CA ILE A 5 5.36 -1.81 -16.73
C ILE A 5 5.93 -2.08 -18.11
N GLN A 6 6.36 -3.30 -18.38
CA GLN A 6 6.82 -3.70 -19.73
C GLN A 6 5.72 -3.56 -20.77
N GLN A 7 4.49 -3.97 -20.44
CA GLN A 7 3.35 -3.81 -21.34
C GLN A 7 3.04 -2.35 -21.64
N MET A 8 3.11 -1.47 -20.65
CA MET A 8 2.93 -0.03 -20.83
C MET A 8 3.98 0.55 -21.77
N MET A 9 5.23 0.13 -21.64
CA MET A 9 6.31 0.58 -22.52
C MET A 9 6.12 0.14 -23.97
N ILE A 10 5.56 -1.03 -24.20
CA ILE A 10 5.31 -1.58 -25.55
C ILE A 10 4.10 -0.90 -26.20
N ALA A 11 3.00 -0.72 -25.49
CA ALA A 11 1.72 -0.26 -26.02
C ALA A 11 1.77 1.16 -26.58
N GLY A 12 2.59 2.03 -26.02
CA GLY A 12 2.69 3.42 -26.44
C GLY A 12 3.78 3.73 -27.46
N GLY A 13 4.67 2.79 -27.79
CA GLY A 13 5.85 3.04 -28.61
C GLY A 13 6.86 4.02 -27.99
N ALA A 14 6.59 4.53 -26.79
CA ALA A 14 7.46 5.39 -26.00
C ALA A 14 7.74 4.73 -24.64
N ALA A 15 8.94 4.90 -24.11
CA ALA A 15 9.27 4.44 -22.77
C ALA A 15 8.50 5.28 -21.74
N LEU A 16 7.64 4.63 -20.95
CA LEU A 16 7.03 5.22 -19.77
C LEU A 16 7.96 4.96 -18.58
N ALA A 17 8.44 6.02 -17.96
CA ALA A 17 9.27 5.93 -16.77
C ALA A 17 8.39 6.06 -15.52
N LEU A 18 8.43 5.05 -14.66
CA LEU A 18 7.88 5.16 -13.32
C LEU A 18 8.98 5.73 -12.42
N THR A 19 8.78 6.94 -11.93
CA THR A 19 9.76 7.63 -11.08
C THR A 19 9.29 7.58 -9.64
N PHE A 20 10.12 7.04 -8.74
CA PHE A 20 9.87 7.13 -7.32
C PHE A 20 9.99 8.60 -6.86
N LEU A 21 8.97 9.12 -6.21
CA LEU A 21 8.91 10.50 -5.73
C LEU A 21 9.12 10.59 -4.22
N SER A 22 8.38 9.80 -3.44
CA SER A 22 8.45 9.84 -1.98
C SER A 22 7.81 8.61 -1.36
N GLN A 23 7.98 8.47 -0.05
CA GLN A 23 7.25 7.47 0.73
C GLN A 23 6.91 8.01 2.12
N THR A 24 5.89 7.41 2.73
CA THR A 24 5.58 7.55 4.15
C THR A 24 5.68 6.20 4.83
N THR A 25 5.95 6.23 6.13
CA THR A 25 5.99 5.03 6.98
C THR A 25 5.19 5.31 8.23
N ASP A 26 4.27 4.40 8.54
CA ASP A 26 3.40 4.51 9.71
C ASP A 26 3.39 3.20 10.50
N ILE A 27 3.08 3.34 11.77
CA ILE A 27 2.72 2.24 12.67
C ILE A 27 1.35 2.59 13.26
N GLY A 28 0.42 1.66 13.24
CA GLY A 28 -0.92 1.93 13.75
C GLY A 28 -2.02 1.64 12.71
N THR A 29 -3.15 2.32 12.81
CA THR A 29 -4.36 1.95 12.07
C THR A 29 -4.49 2.59 10.69
N GLY A 30 -3.68 3.58 10.37
CA GLY A 30 -3.79 4.29 9.10
C GLY A 30 -2.47 4.54 8.41
N PHE A 31 -2.56 4.98 7.16
CA PHE A 31 -1.46 5.48 6.37
C PHE A 31 -1.52 7.00 6.31
N THR A 32 -0.39 7.66 6.43
CA THR A 32 -0.25 9.06 6.04
C THR A 32 0.00 9.13 4.53
N TYR A 33 -0.79 9.93 3.84
CA TYR A 33 -0.50 10.19 2.43
C TYR A 33 0.81 10.96 2.27
N PRO A 34 1.65 10.60 1.28
CA PRO A 34 2.80 11.42 0.92
C PRO A 34 2.40 12.85 0.55
N ALA A 35 3.33 13.78 0.68
CA ALA A 35 3.11 15.15 0.26
C ALA A 35 3.15 15.30 -1.27
N SER A 36 2.54 16.35 -1.78
CA SER A 36 2.64 16.78 -3.19
C SER A 36 2.11 15.78 -4.22
N ILE A 37 1.11 14.98 -3.83
CA ILE A 37 0.45 14.05 -4.75
C ILE A 37 -0.28 14.84 -5.84
N GLN A 38 -0.11 14.42 -7.09
CA GLN A 38 -0.78 14.99 -8.26
C GLN A 38 -1.81 13.98 -8.81
N ALA A 39 -2.78 14.49 -9.54
CA ALA A 39 -3.70 13.63 -10.27
C ALA A 39 -2.94 12.79 -11.30
N GLY A 40 -3.17 11.47 -11.27
CA GLY A 40 -2.49 10.53 -12.15
C GLY A 40 -1.28 9.83 -11.53
N ASP A 41 -0.80 10.28 -10.38
CA ASP A 41 0.29 9.61 -9.68
C ASP A 41 -0.13 8.21 -9.23
N LEU A 42 0.83 7.30 -9.15
CA LEU A 42 0.61 5.96 -8.62
C LEU A 42 0.96 5.93 -7.12
N LEU A 43 0.01 5.49 -6.32
CA LEU A 43 0.21 5.22 -4.90
C LEU A 43 0.17 3.71 -4.66
N VAL A 44 1.18 3.19 -3.97
CA VAL A 44 1.26 1.77 -3.59
C VAL A 44 1.35 1.69 -2.08
N ALA A 45 0.35 1.06 -1.47
CA ALA A 45 0.25 0.85 -0.03
C ALA A 45 0.66 -0.58 0.32
N ILE A 46 1.66 -0.73 1.17
CA ILE A 46 2.15 -2.02 1.66
C ILE A 46 1.94 -2.07 3.17
N GLU A 47 1.29 -3.13 3.63
CA GLU A 47 1.03 -3.38 5.04
C GLU A 47 1.58 -4.72 5.45
N SER A 48 2.24 -4.78 6.58
CA SER A 48 2.76 -6.01 7.17
C SER A 48 2.57 -6.01 8.67
N THR A 49 2.13 -7.11 9.23
CA THR A 49 2.11 -7.29 10.67
C THR A 49 3.28 -8.14 11.11
N SER A 50 3.91 -7.78 12.23
CA SER A 50 4.78 -8.70 12.95
C SER A 50 3.94 -9.74 13.68
N ARG A 51 4.46 -10.93 13.80
CA ARG A 51 3.77 -12.02 14.49
C ARG A 51 3.78 -11.79 16.00
N GLY A 52 2.60 -11.58 16.58
CA GLY A 52 2.37 -11.66 18.03
C GLY A 52 1.79 -13.00 18.41
N SER A 53 1.75 -13.30 19.71
CA SER A 53 1.18 -14.55 20.20
C SER A 53 -0.35 -14.58 20.13
N THR A 54 -0.99 -13.44 20.03
CA THR A 54 -2.45 -13.27 20.04
C THR A 54 -2.93 -12.33 18.96
N ALA A 55 -2.08 -12.01 18.00
CA ALA A 55 -2.41 -11.10 16.92
C ALA A 55 -3.55 -11.65 16.06
N SER A 56 -4.47 -10.79 15.72
CA SER A 56 -5.58 -11.06 14.81
C SER A 56 -5.69 -9.91 13.81
N PRO A 57 -4.77 -9.84 12.86
CA PRO A 57 -4.78 -8.75 11.90
C PRO A 57 -6.01 -8.84 10.99
N VAL A 58 -6.77 -7.76 10.97
CA VAL A 58 -7.96 -7.62 10.13
C VAL A 58 -7.57 -6.94 8.84
N ALA A 59 -7.82 -7.62 7.73
CA ALA A 59 -7.57 -7.08 6.41
C ALA A 59 -8.47 -5.86 6.15
N VAL A 60 -7.87 -4.73 5.87
CA VAL A 60 -8.57 -3.50 5.50
C VAL A 60 -7.85 -2.90 4.30
N THR A 61 -8.49 -2.95 3.15
CA THR A 61 -8.00 -2.22 1.98
C THR A 61 -8.22 -0.73 2.20
N PRO A 62 -7.19 0.12 2.05
CA PRO A 62 -7.38 1.56 2.19
C PRO A 62 -8.46 2.08 1.24
N SER A 63 -9.24 3.04 1.72
CA SER A 63 -10.36 3.60 0.96
C SER A 63 -9.90 4.14 -0.40
N GLY A 64 -10.55 3.72 -1.46
CA GLY A 64 -10.23 4.10 -2.83
C GLY A 64 -9.09 3.31 -3.48
N PHE A 65 -8.47 2.39 -2.74
CA PHE A 65 -7.42 1.52 -3.28
C PHE A 65 -7.98 0.21 -3.81
N THR A 66 -7.25 -0.41 -4.71
CA THR A 66 -7.49 -1.78 -5.19
C THR A 66 -6.49 -2.71 -4.53
N ASN A 67 -6.96 -3.71 -3.81
CA ASN A 67 -6.10 -4.72 -3.21
C ASN A 67 -5.64 -5.71 -4.28
N VAL A 68 -4.34 -5.98 -4.33
CA VAL A 68 -3.74 -6.93 -5.28
C VAL A 68 -3.06 -8.10 -4.59
N PHE A 69 -2.83 -8.00 -3.28
CA PHE A 69 -2.24 -9.07 -2.49
C PHE A 69 -2.75 -8.99 -1.07
N ASN A 70 -3.18 -10.13 -0.53
CA ASN A 70 -3.65 -10.26 0.85
C ASN A 70 -3.41 -11.69 1.31
N GLN A 71 -2.39 -11.89 2.13
CA GLN A 71 -1.98 -13.20 2.60
C GLN A 71 -1.74 -13.19 4.10
N ALA A 72 -2.36 -14.14 4.79
CA ALA A 72 -2.08 -14.44 6.19
C ALA A 72 -1.18 -15.67 6.30
N ASP A 73 -0.45 -15.79 7.41
CA ASP A 73 0.22 -17.05 7.77
C ASP A 73 -0.81 -18.12 8.19
N ALA A 74 -0.37 -19.37 8.32
CA ALA A 74 -1.25 -20.49 8.64
C ALA A 74 -1.96 -20.36 10.00
N ALA A 75 -1.37 -19.62 10.94
CA ALA A 75 -1.94 -19.35 12.26
C ALA A 75 -2.76 -18.05 12.29
N ALA A 76 -2.82 -17.32 11.20
CA ALA A 76 -3.45 -16.01 11.07
C ALA A 76 -2.91 -14.94 12.05
N PHE A 77 -1.67 -15.09 12.51
CA PHE A 77 -1.02 -14.13 13.40
C PHE A 77 -0.21 -13.06 12.66
N ALA A 78 0.08 -13.29 11.40
CA ALA A 78 0.75 -12.33 10.53
C ALA A 78 -0.01 -12.21 9.23
N ARG A 79 0.01 -11.02 8.65
CA ARG A 79 -0.65 -10.75 7.37
C ARG A 79 0.16 -9.72 6.59
N HIS A 80 0.18 -9.90 5.28
CA HIS A 80 0.78 -8.95 4.36
C HIS A 80 -0.27 -8.53 3.33
N MET A 81 -0.33 -7.25 3.03
CA MET A 81 -1.25 -6.70 2.03
C MET A 81 -0.51 -5.72 1.14
N VAL A 82 -0.88 -5.72 -0.13
CA VAL A 82 -0.46 -4.72 -1.10
C VAL A 82 -1.69 -4.21 -1.83
N SER A 83 -1.81 -2.91 -1.91
CA SER A 83 -2.90 -2.23 -2.60
C SER A 83 -2.36 -1.04 -3.39
N TYR A 84 -3.06 -0.63 -4.43
CA TYR A 84 -2.65 0.52 -5.23
C TYR A 84 -3.84 1.43 -5.55
N LYS A 85 -3.53 2.64 -5.92
CA LYS A 85 -4.48 3.65 -6.37
C LYS A 85 -3.81 4.57 -7.38
N ILE A 86 -4.55 4.97 -8.41
CA ILE A 86 -4.17 6.14 -9.21
C ILE A 86 -4.77 7.36 -8.51
N ALA A 87 -3.94 8.30 -8.17
CA ALA A 87 -4.31 9.47 -7.37
C ALA A 87 -5.23 10.42 -8.14
N THR A 88 -6.10 11.09 -7.41
CA THR A 88 -6.95 12.17 -7.94
C THR A 88 -6.33 13.56 -7.76
N GLY A 89 -5.27 13.64 -6.94
CA GLY A 89 -4.63 14.90 -6.57
C GLY A 89 -5.25 15.58 -5.35
N SER A 90 -6.26 14.95 -4.74
CA SER A 90 -6.92 15.47 -3.52
C SER A 90 -6.58 14.68 -2.27
N GLU A 91 -5.70 13.68 -2.39
CA GLU A 91 -5.30 12.83 -1.28
C GLU A 91 -4.51 13.62 -0.23
N THR A 92 -4.97 13.59 1.00
CA THR A 92 -4.32 14.29 2.12
C THR A 92 -4.69 13.64 3.44
N GLY A 93 -3.86 13.85 4.47
CA GLY A 93 -4.09 13.33 5.81
C GLY A 93 -3.88 11.83 5.92
N LEU A 94 -4.80 11.16 6.59
CA LEU A 94 -4.75 9.73 6.89
C LEU A 94 -5.81 8.96 6.09
N VAL A 95 -5.46 7.77 5.66
CA VAL A 95 -6.40 6.78 5.14
C VAL A 95 -6.33 5.51 6.00
N ASN A 96 -7.44 4.83 6.15
CA ASN A 96 -7.52 3.60 6.94
C ASN A 96 -6.64 2.49 6.36
N GLY A 97 -6.24 1.58 7.21
CA GLY A 97 -5.47 0.39 6.85
C GLY A 97 -5.75 -0.76 7.79
N MET A 98 -4.98 -1.81 7.67
CA MET A 98 -5.07 -3.01 8.50
C MET A 98 -5.04 -2.67 9.98
N THR A 99 -5.84 -3.37 10.77
CA THR A 99 -5.87 -3.27 12.21
C THR A 99 -5.46 -4.60 12.86
N ASP A 100 -4.95 -4.52 14.07
CA ASP A 100 -4.60 -5.70 14.87
C ASP A 100 -5.04 -5.48 16.30
N SER A 101 -5.81 -6.39 16.85
CA SER A 101 -6.29 -6.37 18.23
C SER A 101 -5.34 -7.09 19.20
N GLY A 102 -4.29 -7.72 18.69
CA GLY A 102 -3.31 -8.48 19.47
C GLY A 102 -2.07 -7.69 19.84
N THR A 103 -0.99 -8.41 20.06
CA THR A 103 0.32 -7.85 20.44
C THR A 103 1.24 -7.58 19.25
N GLY A 104 0.76 -7.81 18.05
CA GLY A 104 1.53 -7.57 16.83
C GLY A 104 1.72 -6.09 16.54
N THR A 105 2.77 -5.79 15.81
CA THR A 105 3.01 -4.44 15.29
C THR A 105 2.66 -4.40 13.82
N ILE A 106 1.96 -3.37 13.40
CA ILE A 106 1.63 -3.15 11.99
C ILE A 106 2.60 -2.11 11.44
N SER A 107 3.33 -2.48 10.39
CA SER A 107 4.13 -1.56 9.60
C SER A 107 3.38 -1.22 8.32
N LYS A 108 3.27 0.04 8.02
CA LYS A 108 2.60 0.57 6.84
C LYS A 108 3.52 1.49 6.08
N GLN A 109 3.56 1.30 4.78
CA GLN A 109 4.36 2.15 3.88
C GLN A 109 3.51 2.52 2.68
N MET A 110 3.50 3.79 2.34
CA MET A 110 2.88 4.26 1.10
C MET A 110 3.96 4.86 0.21
N PHE A 111 4.11 4.27 -0.95
CA PHE A 111 5.06 4.69 -1.97
C PHE A 111 4.34 5.53 -3.01
N HIS A 112 4.98 6.61 -3.42
CA HIS A 112 4.46 7.60 -4.36
C HIS A 112 5.37 7.65 -5.59
N PHE A 113 4.78 7.45 -6.75
CA PHE A 113 5.45 7.47 -8.06
C PHE A 113 4.78 8.42 -9.03
#